data_0e4f764a21bdb39eabe30a226e3d478e
#
_entry.id   0e4f764a21bdb39eabe30a226e3d478e
#
_cell.length_a   1.000
_cell.length_b   1.000
_cell.length_c   1.000
_cell.angle_alpha   90.00
_cell.angle_beta   90.00
_cell.angle_gamma   90.00
#
_symmetry.space_group_name_H-M   'P 1'
#
loop_
_entity.id
_entity.type
_entity.pdbx_description
1 polymer ?
#
loop_
_entity_poly.entity_id
_entity_poly.type
_entity_poly.pdbx_seq_one_letter_code
_entity_poly.pdbx_strand_id
1 'polypeptide(L)'
;LVSEGIGDVYIFTDLGLYMLAPHGHLVVKAIHEKHTYKEYIGVDACAANLMRPAMYGAYHHITVMGKENEPCDHTYDVVGSLCENNDKFAIDRKLPKIDMGDLLVLHDTGAHGFAMGYNYNGRLKSAEILLQEDGSTRMIRRAETPEDYFATIEGFDF
;
A
#
# COMPACT_ATOMS: atom_id res chain seq x y z
N LEU A 1 -13.55 20.18 27.63
CA LEU A 1 -13.39 19.44 28.91
C LEU A 1 -13.46 20.42 30.09
N VAL A 2 -12.66 21.46 30.13
CA VAL A 2 -12.68 22.47 31.21
C VAL A 2 -14.04 23.17 31.31
N SER A 3 -14.69 23.45 30.17
CA SER A 3 -16.06 24.01 30.12
C SER A 3 -17.14 23.12 30.73
N GLU A 4 -16.88 21.81 30.81
CA GLU A 4 -17.79 20.80 31.37
C GLU A 4 -17.39 20.40 32.80
N GLY A 5 -16.51 21.20 33.46
CA GLY A 5 -16.07 20.96 34.84
C GLY A 5 -15.10 19.79 35.02
N ILE A 6 -14.49 19.29 33.93
CA ILE A 6 -13.50 18.20 33.95
C ILE A 6 -12.11 18.84 33.85
N GLY A 7 -11.62 19.40 34.95
CA GLY A 7 -10.36 20.14 34.97
C GLY A 7 -9.11 19.34 35.29
N ASP A 8 -9.24 18.21 35.96
CA ASP A 8 -8.12 17.42 36.48
C ASP A 8 -7.95 16.08 35.78
N VAL A 9 -8.01 16.07 34.44
CA VAL A 9 -7.81 14.88 33.64
C VAL A 9 -6.62 14.98 32.70
N TYR A 10 -5.90 13.90 32.56
CA TYR A 10 -4.87 13.73 31.53
C TYR A 10 -5.51 13.08 30.31
N ILE A 11 -5.16 13.60 29.12
CA ILE A 11 -5.54 13.00 27.84
C ILE A 11 -4.35 12.22 27.33
N PHE A 12 -4.55 10.92 27.11
CA PHE A 12 -3.60 10.04 26.47
C PHE A 12 -4.12 9.69 25.08
N THR A 13 -3.26 9.73 24.09
CA THR A 13 -3.58 9.34 22.72
C THR A 13 -2.61 8.26 22.25
N ASP A 14 -3.13 7.26 21.56
CA ASP A 14 -2.36 6.24 20.85
C ASP A 14 -2.54 6.46 19.34
N LEU A 15 -1.64 7.24 18.76
CA LEU A 15 -1.69 7.64 17.35
C LEU A 15 -0.68 6.81 16.55
N GLY A 16 -0.95 5.51 16.40
CA GLY A 16 -0.03 4.55 15.76
C GLY A 16 0.40 4.92 14.34
N LEU A 17 -0.40 5.68 13.60
CA LEU A 17 -0.05 6.13 12.24
C LEU A 17 0.78 7.42 12.24
N TYR A 18 0.65 8.26 13.25
CA TYR A 18 1.21 9.63 13.25
C TYR A 18 2.73 9.64 13.09
N MET A 19 3.42 8.72 13.74
CA MET A 19 4.88 8.72 13.79
C MET A 19 5.54 8.14 12.54
N LEU A 20 4.96 7.11 11.93
CA LEU A 20 5.64 6.34 10.89
C LEU A 20 4.94 6.33 9.54
N ALA A 21 3.62 6.50 9.50
CA ALA A 21 2.87 6.36 8.24
C ALA A 21 3.41 7.29 7.13
N PRO A 22 3.68 8.58 7.38
CA PRO A 22 4.14 9.50 6.34
C PRO A 22 5.54 9.18 5.79
N HIS A 23 6.31 8.35 6.48
CA HIS A 23 7.68 8.00 6.11
C HIS A 23 7.80 6.73 5.28
N GLY A 24 6.68 6.11 4.93
CA GLY A 24 6.68 4.92 4.07
C GLY A 24 5.73 5.06 2.90
N HIS A 25 6.14 4.52 1.76
CA HIS A 25 5.38 4.51 0.53
C HIS A 25 5.41 3.12 -0.10
N LEU A 26 4.28 2.71 -0.66
CA LEU A 26 4.23 1.52 -1.51
C LEU A 26 4.29 1.99 -2.97
N VAL A 27 5.36 1.61 -3.67
CA VAL A 27 5.51 1.90 -5.10
C VAL A 27 5.08 0.68 -5.90
N VAL A 28 4.18 0.88 -6.84
CA VAL A 28 3.61 -0.19 -7.66
C VAL A 28 3.57 0.21 -9.12
N LYS A 29 3.56 -0.77 -10.01
CA LYS A 29 3.48 -0.56 -11.46
C LYS A 29 2.08 -0.91 -11.96
N ALA A 30 1.52 -0.07 -12.83
CA ALA A 30 0.33 -0.40 -13.60
C ALA A 30 0.67 -1.48 -14.62
N ILE A 31 0.05 -2.67 -14.48
CA ILE A 31 0.32 -3.85 -15.31
C ILE A 31 -0.90 -4.32 -16.11
N HIS A 32 -2.07 -3.80 -15.80
CA HIS A 32 -3.31 -4.15 -16.48
C HIS A 32 -4.31 -3.01 -16.44
N GLU A 33 -5.03 -2.84 -17.53
CA GLU A 33 -6.13 -1.89 -17.68
C GLU A 33 -7.38 -2.65 -18.12
N LYS A 34 -8.51 -2.35 -17.49
CA LYS A 34 -9.79 -2.99 -17.84
C LYS A 34 -10.91 -1.95 -17.87
N HIS A 35 -11.57 -1.88 -19.02
CA HIS A 35 -12.72 -1.01 -19.26
C HIS A 35 -14.00 -1.84 -19.28
N THR A 36 -14.89 -1.60 -18.32
CA THR A 36 -16.22 -2.23 -18.27
C THR A 36 -17.24 -1.17 -17.85
N TYR A 37 -18.08 -1.44 -16.87
CA TYR A 37 -18.93 -0.43 -16.23
C TYR A 37 -18.14 0.56 -15.35
N LYS A 38 -16.89 0.25 -15.06
CA LYS A 38 -15.89 1.11 -14.42
C LYS A 38 -14.56 0.96 -15.15
N GLU A 39 -13.67 1.91 -14.86
CA GLU A 39 -12.27 1.87 -15.28
C GLU A 39 -11.43 1.28 -14.16
N TYR A 40 -10.67 0.23 -14.47
CA TYR A 40 -9.80 -0.45 -13.51
C TYR A 40 -8.36 -0.37 -13.92
N ILE A 41 -7.49 -0.07 -12.96
CA ILE A 41 -6.03 -0.19 -13.11
C ILE A 41 -5.56 -1.31 -12.20
N GLY A 42 -5.10 -2.40 -12.79
CA GLY A 42 -4.44 -3.50 -12.08
C GLY A 42 -2.97 -3.19 -11.87
N VAL A 43 -2.48 -3.41 -10.65
CA VAL A 43 -1.09 -3.18 -10.30
C VAL A 43 -0.38 -4.47 -9.89
N ASP A 44 0.96 -4.45 -9.88
CA ASP A 44 1.82 -5.58 -9.51
C ASP A 44 1.92 -5.82 -7.99
N ALA A 45 1.10 -5.15 -7.21
CA ALA A 45 0.92 -5.37 -5.79
C ALA A 45 -0.49 -5.87 -5.48
N CYS A 46 -0.73 -6.22 -4.23
CA CYS A 46 -2.03 -6.66 -3.75
C CYS A 46 -2.22 -6.34 -2.25
N ALA A 47 -3.37 -6.67 -1.70
CA ALA A 47 -3.66 -6.46 -0.28
C ALA A 47 -2.65 -7.15 0.65
N ALA A 48 -1.91 -8.17 0.19
CA ALA A 48 -0.82 -8.76 0.95
C ALA A 48 0.35 -7.78 1.21
N ASN A 49 0.54 -6.78 0.34
CA ASN A 49 1.53 -5.72 0.51
C ASN A 49 1.01 -4.54 1.34
N LEU A 50 -0.29 -4.22 1.22
CA LEU A 50 -0.96 -3.17 1.97
C LEU A 50 -2.42 -3.56 2.23
N MET A 51 -2.68 -4.16 3.39
CA MET A 51 -3.98 -4.72 3.75
C MET A 51 -5.03 -3.67 4.12
N ARG A 52 -4.63 -2.50 4.59
CA ARG A 52 -5.52 -1.53 5.23
C ARG A 52 -6.67 -1.03 4.33
N PRO A 53 -6.50 -0.73 3.04
CA PRO A 53 -7.62 -0.38 2.17
C PRO A 53 -8.64 -1.51 2.08
N ALA A 54 -8.19 -2.75 1.89
CA ALA A 54 -9.05 -3.92 1.75
C ALA A 54 -9.83 -4.25 3.03
N MET A 55 -9.18 -4.16 4.20
CA MET A 55 -9.76 -4.55 5.49
C MET A 55 -10.61 -3.46 6.13
N TYR A 56 -10.17 -2.21 6.05
CA TYR A 56 -10.77 -1.09 6.79
C TYR A 56 -11.37 -0.01 5.90
N GLY A 57 -11.26 -0.14 4.57
CA GLY A 57 -11.58 0.98 3.66
C GLY A 57 -10.67 2.19 3.88
N ALA A 58 -9.45 1.96 4.39
CA ALA A 58 -8.53 3.05 4.70
C ALA A 58 -8.12 3.80 3.44
N TYR A 59 -8.14 5.13 3.54
CA TYR A 59 -7.65 5.99 2.49
C TYR A 59 -6.12 6.05 2.51
N HIS A 60 -5.52 5.84 1.34
CA HIS A 60 -4.15 6.19 1.05
C HIS A 60 -4.13 7.11 -0.17
N HIS A 61 -3.39 8.20 -0.10
CA HIS A 61 -3.23 9.08 -1.24
C HIS A 61 -2.41 8.34 -2.31
N ILE A 62 -2.78 8.53 -3.58
CA ILE A 62 -2.07 7.92 -4.72
C ILE A 62 -1.62 9.03 -5.64
N THR A 63 -0.33 9.01 -6.00
CA THR A 63 0.22 9.84 -7.07
C THR A 63 0.74 8.96 -8.20
N VAL A 64 0.67 9.47 -9.41
CA VAL A 64 1.27 8.84 -10.60
C VAL A 64 2.58 9.55 -10.88
N MET A 65 3.70 8.82 -10.81
CA MET A 65 5.04 9.40 -10.96
C MET A 65 5.20 10.05 -12.34
N GLY A 66 5.68 11.29 -12.31
CA GLY A 66 5.88 12.09 -13.52
C GLY A 66 4.60 12.75 -14.06
N LYS A 67 3.44 12.54 -13.42
CA LYS A 67 2.15 13.13 -13.80
C LYS A 67 1.51 13.94 -12.66
N GLU A 68 2.31 14.40 -11.70
CA GLU A 68 1.86 15.07 -10.48
C GLU A 68 1.12 16.40 -10.77
N ASN A 69 1.39 17.01 -11.91
CA ASN A 69 0.79 18.27 -12.34
C ASN A 69 -0.29 18.10 -13.42
N GLU A 70 -0.60 16.87 -13.81
CA GLU A 70 -1.64 16.59 -14.79
C GLU A 70 -3.04 16.65 -14.15
N PRO A 71 -4.09 16.94 -14.93
CA PRO A 71 -5.45 16.99 -14.41
C PRO A 71 -5.91 15.61 -13.95
N CYS A 72 -6.50 15.54 -12.75
CA CYS A 72 -7.12 14.32 -12.22
C CYS A 72 -8.56 14.17 -12.75
N ASP A 73 -8.72 13.94 -14.03
CA ASP A 73 -10.00 13.90 -14.76
C ASP A 73 -10.49 12.47 -15.07
N HIS A 74 -9.68 11.47 -14.79
CA HIS A 74 -10.05 10.06 -14.89
C HIS A 74 -10.47 9.52 -13.52
N THR A 75 -11.43 8.58 -13.54
CA THR A 75 -11.90 7.92 -12.30
C THR A 75 -11.63 6.44 -12.38
N TYR A 76 -10.79 5.92 -11.49
CA TYR A 76 -10.34 4.54 -11.47
C TYR A 76 -10.65 3.82 -10.15
N ASP A 77 -10.91 2.51 -10.24
CA ASP A 77 -10.64 1.57 -9.17
C ASP A 77 -9.20 1.04 -9.38
N VAL A 78 -8.31 1.25 -8.39
CA VAL A 78 -6.94 0.70 -8.41
C VAL A 78 -6.96 -0.62 -7.65
N VAL A 79 -6.64 -1.71 -8.34
CA VAL A 79 -6.88 -3.08 -7.87
C VAL A 79 -5.60 -3.91 -7.88
N GLY A 80 -5.51 -4.83 -6.94
CA GLY A 80 -4.44 -5.81 -6.86
C GLY A 80 -4.70 -7.06 -7.72
N SER A 81 -3.91 -8.09 -7.47
CA SER A 81 -3.86 -9.32 -8.27
C SER A 81 -4.36 -10.57 -7.53
N LEU A 82 -5.00 -10.39 -6.37
CA LEU A 82 -5.59 -11.51 -5.62
C LEU A 82 -6.96 -11.91 -6.21
N CYS A 83 -7.31 -13.18 -6.03
CA CYS A 83 -8.66 -13.68 -6.26
C CYS A 83 -9.57 -13.28 -5.07
N GLU A 84 -9.73 -11.96 -4.87
CA GLU A 84 -10.44 -11.36 -3.75
C GLU A 84 -11.11 -10.06 -4.18
N ASN A 85 -12.42 -9.94 -3.95
CA ASN A 85 -13.19 -8.75 -4.36
C ASN A 85 -12.73 -7.46 -3.68
N ASN A 86 -12.19 -7.58 -2.46
CA ASN A 86 -11.71 -6.43 -1.68
C ASN A 86 -10.24 -6.07 -1.95
N ASP A 87 -9.57 -6.76 -2.88
CA ASP A 87 -8.19 -6.43 -3.24
C ASP A 87 -8.12 -5.15 -4.06
N LYS A 88 -8.43 -4.05 -3.39
CA LYS A 88 -8.48 -2.70 -3.95
C LYS A 88 -7.73 -1.72 -3.07
N PHE A 89 -6.88 -0.95 -3.71
CA PHE A 89 -6.15 0.15 -3.06
C PHE A 89 -6.96 1.46 -3.09
N ALA A 90 -7.82 1.61 -4.11
CA ALA A 90 -8.71 2.76 -4.24
C ALA A 90 -9.97 2.37 -5.02
N ILE A 91 -11.07 3.06 -4.71
CA ILE A 91 -12.36 2.92 -5.39
C ILE A 91 -12.80 4.32 -5.82
N ASP A 92 -13.26 4.44 -7.09
CA ASP A 92 -13.74 5.69 -7.69
C ASP A 92 -12.78 6.87 -7.46
N ARG A 93 -11.48 6.61 -7.55
CA ARG A 93 -10.43 7.59 -7.31
C ARG A 93 -10.20 8.44 -8.56
N LYS A 94 -10.25 9.77 -8.39
CA LYS A 94 -9.83 10.71 -9.43
C LYS A 94 -8.31 10.79 -9.46
N LEU A 95 -7.74 10.48 -10.62
CA LEU A 95 -6.30 10.46 -10.88
C LEU A 95 -6.02 11.01 -12.27
N PRO A 96 -4.78 11.40 -12.59
CA PRO A 96 -4.35 11.63 -13.96
C PRO A 96 -4.54 10.36 -14.79
N LYS A 97 -4.53 10.50 -16.12
CA LYS A 97 -4.54 9.34 -17.00
C LYS A 97 -3.37 8.41 -16.67
N ILE A 98 -3.70 7.14 -16.39
CA ILE A 98 -2.71 6.10 -16.12
C ILE A 98 -2.53 5.27 -17.37
N ASP A 99 -1.28 5.10 -17.80
CA ASP A 99 -0.88 4.24 -18.90
C ASP A 99 -0.19 2.99 -18.35
N MET A 100 -0.22 1.90 -19.13
CA MET A 100 0.48 0.66 -18.76
C MET A 100 1.98 0.92 -18.58
N GLY A 101 2.51 0.51 -17.43
CA GLY A 101 3.91 0.72 -17.08
C GLY A 101 4.17 1.94 -16.19
N ASP A 102 3.17 2.80 -15.99
CA ASP A 102 3.27 3.90 -15.04
C ASP A 102 3.52 3.39 -13.62
N LEU A 103 4.29 4.15 -12.86
CA LEU A 103 4.51 3.90 -11.44
C LEU A 103 3.54 4.75 -10.61
N LEU A 104 2.83 4.07 -9.71
CA LEU A 104 1.97 4.69 -8.73
C LEU A 104 2.63 4.62 -7.36
N VAL A 105 2.54 5.71 -6.61
CA VAL A 105 2.99 5.79 -5.22
C VAL A 105 1.78 5.87 -4.31
N LEU A 106 1.60 4.86 -3.47
CA LEU A 106 0.61 4.87 -2.40
C LEU A 106 1.30 5.44 -1.15
N HIS A 107 0.82 6.57 -0.68
CA HIS A 107 1.42 7.31 0.43
C HIS A 107 0.97 6.78 1.80
N ASP A 108 1.69 7.18 2.84
CA ASP A 108 1.37 6.93 4.24
C ASP A 108 1.29 5.45 4.63
N THR A 109 2.18 4.64 4.06
CA THR A 109 2.23 3.19 4.28
C THR A 109 3.28 2.75 5.30
N GLY A 110 3.99 3.68 5.94
CA GLY A 110 5.10 3.38 6.87
C GLY A 110 4.66 2.77 8.20
N ALA A 111 3.37 2.86 8.54
CA ALA A 111 2.79 2.15 9.68
C ALA A 111 1.71 1.19 9.20
N HIS A 112 1.67 -0.03 9.79
CA HIS A 112 0.70 -1.07 9.45
C HIS A 112 0.72 -1.48 7.96
N GLY A 113 1.83 -1.23 7.26
CA GLY A 113 2.10 -1.72 5.92
C GLY A 113 2.68 -3.13 5.97
N PHE A 114 4.00 -3.26 5.93
CA PHE A 114 4.71 -4.54 5.92
C PHE A 114 4.32 -5.45 7.11
N ALA A 115 4.17 -4.89 8.32
CA ALA A 115 3.85 -5.66 9.51
C ALA A 115 2.49 -6.37 9.48
N MET A 116 1.53 -5.82 8.72
CA MET A 116 0.22 -6.45 8.48
C MET A 116 0.20 -7.31 7.22
N GLY A 117 1.31 -7.41 6.52
CA GLY A 117 1.42 -8.23 5.32
C GLY A 117 1.19 -9.72 5.61
N TYR A 118 0.70 -10.43 4.63
CA TYR A 118 0.36 -11.86 4.70
C TYR A 118 0.69 -12.53 3.35
N ASN A 119 0.51 -13.85 3.29
CA ASN A 119 0.89 -14.63 2.12
C ASN A 119 -0.34 -15.31 1.45
N TYR A 120 -1.50 -14.69 1.49
CA TYR A 120 -2.69 -15.24 0.83
C TYR A 120 -2.45 -15.49 -0.66
N ASN A 121 -2.92 -16.62 -1.16
CA ASN A 121 -2.65 -17.12 -2.51
C ASN A 121 -1.15 -17.28 -2.86
N GLY A 122 -0.31 -17.55 -1.83
CA GLY A 122 1.13 -17.73 -2.03
C GLY A 122 1.88 -16.47 -2.44
N ARG A 123 1.30 -15.27 -2.20
CA ARG A 123 1.99 -14.01 -2.48
C ARG A 123 3.13 -13.80 -1.49
N LEU A 124 4.29 -13.55 -2.04
CA LEU A 124 5.50 -13.25 -1.26
C LEU A 124 5.55 -11.75 -0.95
N LYS A 125 6.10 -11.41 0.22
CA LYS A 125 6.24 -10.01 0.62
C LYS A 125 7.33 -9.32 -0.18
N SER A 126 7.11 -8.05 -0.51
CA SER A 126 8.04 -7.22 -1.25
C SER A 126 9.26 -6.82 -0.42
N ALA A 127 10.32 -6.35 -1.10
CA ALA A 127 11.47 -5.74 -0.46
C ALA A 127 11.12 -4.39 0.19
N GLU A 128 11.93 -3.98 1.17
CA GLU A 128 11.90 -2.63 1.73
C GLU A 128 13.23 -1.92 1.41
N ILE A 129 13.11 -0.74 0.85
CA ILE A 129 14.21 0.12 0.43
C ILE A 129 14.18 1.40 1.26
N LEU A 130 15.26 1.69 1.94
CA LEU A 130 15.44 2.97 2.63
C LEU A 130 15.98 4.01 1.65
N LEU A 131 15.23 5.10 1.50
CA LEU A 131 15.73 6.33 0.85
C LEU A 131 16.49 7.15 1.90
N GLN A 132 17.75 7.44 1.65
CA GLN A 132 18.60 8.19 2.56
C GLN A 132 18.51 9.70 2.27
N GLU A 133 18.97 10.52 3.21
CA GLU A 133 18.93 11.99 3.10
C GLU A 133 19.76 12.51 1.91
N ASP A 134 20.81 11.80 1.52
CA ASP A 134 21.64 12.12 0.36
C ASP A 134 21.05 11.69 -0.99
N GLY A 135 19.82 11.13 -0.98
CA GLY A 135 19.12 10.60 -2.14
C GLY A 135 19.56 9.20 -2.56
N SER A 136 20.53 8.60 -1.90
CA SER A 136 20.91 7.20 -2.15
C SER A 136 19.87 6.24 -1.58
N THR A 137 19.88 5.01 -2.09
CA THR A 137 18.97 3.97 -1.62
C THR A 137 19.72 2.79 -1.02
N ARG A 138 19.15 2.19 0.01
CA ARG A 138 19.70 0.97 0.63
C ARG A 138 18.59 -0.05 0.86
N MET A 139 18.79 -1.26 0.40
CA MET A 139 17.90 -2.37 0.75
C MET A 139 18.04 -2.68 2.24
N ILE A 140 16.98 -2.53 3.00
CA ILE A 140 16.93 -2.84 4.44
C ILE A 140 16.23 -4.16 4.71
N ARG A 141 15.43 -4.64 3.76
CA ARG A 141 14.82 -5.97 3.76
C ARG A 141 14.72 -6.45 2.32
N ARG A 142 15.21 -7.65 2.03
CA ARG A 142 14.98 -8.29 0.73
C ARG A 142 13.54 -8.77 0.60
N ALA A 143 13.09 -8.99 -0.61
CA ALA A 143 11.82 -9.68 -0.86
C ALA A 143 11.88 -11.13 -0.31
N GLU A 144 10.72 -11.66 0.06
CA GLU A 144 10.58 -13.08 0.36
C GLU A 144 10.83 -13.93 -0.88
N THR A 145 11.34 -15.13 -0.65
CA THR A 145 11.51 -16.18 -1.65
C THR A 145 10.58 -17.36 -1.33
N PRO A 146 10.39 -18.32 -2.25
CA PRO A 146 9.65 -19.54 -1.94
C PRO A 146 10.20 -20.28 -0.72
N GLU A 147 11.51 -20.29 -0.53
CA GLU A 147 12.19 -20.92 0.61
C GLU A 147 11.76 -20.26 1.95
N ASP A 148 11.60 -18.93 1.98
CA ASP A 148 11.09 -18.24 3.16
C ASP A 148 9.65 -18.65 3.46
N TYR A 149 8.82 -18.77 2.42
CA TYR A 149 7.41 -19.15 2.55
C TYR A 149 7.23 -20.57 3.08
N PHE A 150 8.11 -21.48 2.69
CA PHE A 150 8.08 -22.88 3.09
C PHE A 150 9.01 -23.21 4.26
N ALA A 151 9.71 -22.24 4.84
CA ALA A 151 10.73 -22.43 5.85
C ALA A 151 10.30 -23.21 7.11
N THR A 152 9.00 -23.28 7.39
CA THR A 152 8.44 -24.01 8.55
C THR A 152 7.92 -25.40 8.22
N ILE A 153 8.01 -25.82 6.95
CA ILE A 153 7.60 -27.17 6.53
C ILE A 153 8.78 -28.10 6.73
N GLU A 154 8.60 -29.13 7.55
CA GLU A 154 9.61 -30.14 7.83
C GLU A 154 9.53 -31.28 6.78
N GLY A 155 10.68 -31.86 6.44
CA GLY A 155 10.78 -33.03 5.57
C GLY A 155 10.85 -32.73 4.06
N PHE A 156 11.07 -31.48 3.69
CA PHE A 156 11.34 -31.08 2.31
C PHE A 156 12.69 -30.34 2.24
N ASP A 157 13.58 -30.82 1.40
CA ASP A 157 14.80 -30.11 0.99
C ASP A 157 14.47 -29.35 -0.29
N PHE A 158 14.49 -28.01 -0.23
CA PHE A 158 14.27 -27.11 -1.36
C PHE A 158 15.61 -26.65 -1.95
#